data_ef64bb8d718eff1d6c223419bfc6461a
#
_entry.id   ef64bb8d718eff1d6c223419bfc6461a
#
_cell.length_a   1.000
_cell.length_b   1.000
_cell.length_c   1.000
_cell.angle_alpha   90.00
_cell.angle_beta   90.00
_cell.angle_gamma   90.00
#
_symmetry.space_group_name_H-M   'P 1'
#
loop_
_entity.id
_entity.type
_entity.pdbx_description
1 polymer ?
#
loop_
_entity_poly.entity_id
_entity_poly.type
_entity_poly.pdbx_seq_one_letter_code
_entity_poly.pdbx_strand_id
1 'polypeptide(L)'
;DAIVNCIGDIDLVASGDRLDELTFTAAQVKGYIHKVMASGFNGFIVNITNPCDVITNILYRESGLPKGHVIGTGTGLDTSRLVSALSLQTGVSPQSISAYMIGEHGASQMAAWSCVNFNGIPLSSLEHEDPKFAFDKPELQKRAIGGGWVTYSGKHCTEYGICSTA
;
A
#
# COMPACT_ATOMS: atom_id res chain seq x y z
N ASP A 1 -4.49 17.99 -14.07
CA ASP A 1 -4.80 18.19 -12.66
C ASP A 1 -4.91 16.84 -11.94
N ALA A 2 -4.62 16.80 -10.64
CA ALA A 2 -4.76 15.61 -9.82
C ALA A 2 -5.43 15.95 -8.47
N ILE A 3 -6.21 15.02 -7.97
CA ILE A 3 -6.82 15.06 -6.64
C ILE A 3 -6.29 13.87 -5.85
N VAL A 4 -5.81 14.09 -4.62
CA VAL A 4 -5.48 13.02 -3.68
C VAL A 4 -6.64 12.86 -2.71
N ASN A 5 -7.30 11.68 -2.74
CA ASN A 5 -8.32 11.32 -1.77
C ASN A 5 -7.65 10.75 -0.52
N CYS A 6 -7.75 11.48 0.58
CA CYS A 6 -7.14 11.13 1.88
C CYS A 6 -8.16 11.21 3.04
N ILE A 7 -9.43 10.98 2.73
CA ILE A 7 -10.50 10.96 3.74
C ILE A 7 -10.31 9.75 4.66
N GLY A 8 -10.37 9.97 5.96
CA GLY A 8 -10.26 8.91 6.95
C GLY A 8 -10.66 9.40 8.33
N ASP A 9 -10.93 8.48 9.22
CA ASP A 9 -11.13 8.72 10.63
C ASP A 9 -10.27 7.75 11.42
N ILE A 10 -9.21 8.29 12.04
CA ILE A 10 -8.20 7.48 12.72
C ILE A 10 -8.78 6.76 13.96
N ASP A 11 -9.84 7.31 14.56
CA ASP A 11 -10.46 6.71 15.73
C ASP A 11 -11.21 5.41 15.38
N LEU A 12 -11.66 5.26 14.13
CA LEU A 12 -12.30 4.04 13.64
C LEU A 12 -11.29 2.90 13.38
N VAL A 13 -10.00 3.20 13.29
CA VAL A 13 -8.93 2.19 13.05
C VAL A 13 -8.51 1.49 14.35
N ALA A 14 -8.93 1.99 15.51
CA ALA A 14 -8.51 1.48 16.82
C ALA A 14 -8.87 -0.01 17.08
N SER A 15 -9.89 -0.56 16.37
CA SER A 15 -10.28 -1.97 16.44
C SER A 15 -9.25 -2.92 15.82
N GLY A 16 -8.39 -2.44 14.93
CA GLY A 16 -7.44 -3.24 14.16
C GLY A 16 -8.00 -3.82 12.85
N ASP A 17 -9.28 -3.62 12.54
CA ASP A 17 -9.89 -3.99 11.27
C ASP A 17 -10.01 -2.77 10.34
N ARG A 18 -9.38 -2.86 9.17
CA ARG A 18 -9.45 -1.79 8.15
C ARG A 18 -10.84 -1.66 7.51
N LEU A 19 -11.70 -2.64 7.66
CA LEU A 19 -13.07 -2.59 7.16
C LEU A 19 -13.99 -1.74 8.03
N ASP A 20 -13.61 -1.46 9.28
CA ASP A 20 -14.42 -0.64 10.18
C ASP A 20 -14.57 0.80 9.68
N GLU A 21 -13.58 1.32 8.95
CA GLU A 21 -13.70 2.63 8.30
C GLU A 21 -14.60 2.63 7.06
N LEU A 22 -14.90 1.47 6.46
CA LEU A 22 -15.52 1.38 5.14
C LEU A 22 -16.85 2.15 5.06
N THR A 23 -17.72 1.98 6.04
CA THR A 23 -19.03 2.65 6.04
C THR A 23 -18.87 4.16 6.03
N PHE A 24 -17.98 4.69 6.86
CA PHE A 24 -17.69 6.11 6.95
C PHE A 24 -17.06 6.63 5.65
N THR A 25 -15.94 6.04 5.22
CA THR A 25 -15.17 6.53 4.07
C THR A 25 -15.94 6.42 2.76
N ALA A 26 -16.73 5.35 2.57
CA ALA A 26 -17.59 5.20 1.39
C ALA A 26 -18.70 6.26 1.36
N ALA A 27 -19.34 6.57 2.50
CA ALA A 27 -20.35 7.61 2.58
C ALA A 27 -19.76 8.99 2.26
N GLN A 28 -18.58 9.32 2.81
CA GLN A 28 -17.89 10.57 2.55
C GLN A 28 -17.54 10.73 1.07
N VAL A 29 -16.94 9.69 0.46
CA VAL A 29 -16.58 9.70 -0.97
C VAL A 29 -17.80 9.92 -1.85
N LYS A 30 -18.89 9.20 -1.62
CA LYS A 30 -20.15 9.38 -2.38
C LYS A 30 -20.75 10.78 -2.17
N GLY A 31 -20.55 11.38 -1.01
CA GLY A 31 -21.03 12.73 -0.69
C GLY A 31 -20.36 13.84 -1.50
N TYR A 32 -19.10 13.68 -1.91
CA TYR A 32 -18.38 14.74 -2.60
C TYR A 32 -18.07 14.47 -4.08
N ILE A 33 -17.88 13.20 -4.49
CA ILE A 33 -17.34 12.90 -5.82
C ILE A 33 -18.20 13.48 -6.96
N HIS A 34 -19.52 13.43 -6.82
CA HIS A 34 -20.41 14.00 -7.85
C HIS A 34 -20.28 15.52 -7.97
N LYS A 35 -19.94 16.23 -6.86
CA LYS A 35 -19.71 17.68 -6.88
C LYS A 35 -18.40 17.99 -7.62
N VAL A 36 -17.37 17.16 -7.41
CA VAL A 36 -16.10 17.26 -8.15
C VAL A 36 -16.34 17.05 -9.63
N MET A 37 -17.08 16.01 -10.02
CA MET A 37 -17.36 15.74 -11.43
C MET A 37 -18.23 16.84 -12.08
N ALA A 38 -19.19 17.39 -11.35
CA ALA A 38 -20.02 18.50 -11.82
C ALA A 38 -19.23 19.79 -12.09
N SER A 39 -18.03 19.95 -11.51
CA SER A 39 -17.13 21.07 -11.80
C SER A 39 -16.41 20.98 -13.17
N GLY A 40 -16.58 19.86 -13.88
CA GLY A 40 -15.87 19.59 -15.14
C GLY A 40 -14.48 18.97 -14.96
N PHE A 41 -14.17 18.45 -13.76
CA PHE A 41 -12.89 17.76 -13.50
C PHE A 41 -12.76 16.52 -14.40
N ASN A 42 -11.60 16.40 -15.06
CA ASN A 42 -11.27 15.28 -15.95
C ASN A 42 -9.81 14.77 -15.77
N GLY A 43 -9.20 15.10 -14.64
CA GLY A 43 -7.83 14.76 -14.30
C GLY A 43 -7.68 13.36 -13.69
N PHE A 44 -6.73 13.22 -12.78
CA PHE A 44 -6.42 11.97 -12.08
C PHE A 44 -6.85 12.02 -10.62
N ILE A 45 -7.33 10.91 -10.10
CA ILE A 45 -7.60 10.74 -8.67
C ILE A 45 -6.63 9.68 -8.13
N VAL A 46 -5.85 10.05 -7.12
CA VAL A 46 -5.00 9.13 -6.36
C VAL A 46 -5.67 8.86 -5.02
N ASN A 47 -5.98 7.61 -4.74
CA ASN A 47 -6.63 7.20 -3.50
C ASN A 47 -5.64 6.61 -2.50
N ILE A 48 -5.59 7.18 -1.30
CA ILE A 48 -4.84 6.67 -0.14
C ILE A 48 -5.75 6.29 1.03
N THR A 49 -7.06 6.50 0.86
CA THR A 49 -8.09 6.21 1.88
C THR A 49 -8.33 4.71 2.01
N ASN A 50 -8.46 4.23 3.23
CA ASN A 50 -8.81 2.85 3.53
C ASN A 50 -10.35 2.60 3.52
N PRO A 51 -10.78 1.36 3.22
CA PRO A 51 -10.02 0.27 2.58
C PRO A 51 -9.62 0.63 1.15
N CYS A 52 -8.33 0.67 0.86
CA CYS A 52 -7.78 1.31 -0.35
C CYS A 52 -8.43 0.81 -1.64
N ASP A 53 -8.48 -0.50 -1.84
CA ASP A 53 -8.96 -1.08 -3.10
C ASP A 53 -10.47 -0.89 -3.28
N VAL A 54 -11.24 -1.01 -2.19
CA VAL A 54 -12.70 -0.81 -2.20
C VAL A 54 -13.05 0.65 -2.50
N ILE A 55 -12.39 1.59 -1.83
CA ILE A 55 -12.63 3.03 -2.03
C ILE A 55 -12.17 3.48 -3.41
N THR A 56 -11.06 2.95 -3.92
CA THR A 56 -10.62 3.19 -5.30
C THR A 56 -11.67 2.74 -6.31
N ASN A 57 -12.27 1.56 -6.10
CA ASN A 57 -13.35 1.06 -6.97
C ASN A 57 -14.61 1.93 -6.89
N ILE A 58 -14.99 2.40 -5.69
CA ILE A 58 -16.10 3.35 -5.52
C ILE A 58 -15.82 4.64 -6.28
N LEU A 59 -14.65 5.25 -6.07
CA LEU A 59 -14.23 6.46 -6.78
C LEU A 59 -14.28 6.27 -8.31
N TYR A 60 -13.79 5.15 -8.81
CA TYR A 60 -13.84 4.85 -10.23
C TYR A 60 -15.27 4.78 -10.77
N ARG A 61 -16.17 4.06 -10.08
CA ARG A 61 -17.56 3.91 -10.50
C ARG A 61 -18.35 5.21 -10.43
N GLU A 62 -18.19 5.95 -9.35
CA GLU A 62 -18.98 7.16 -9.10
C GLU A 62 -18.44 8.39 -9.89
N SER A 63 -17.16 8.43 -10.23
CA SER A 63 -16.60 9.52 -11.03
C SER A 63 -16.92 9.41 -12.52
N GLY A 64 -17.07 8.20 -13.05
CA GLY A 64 -17.17 7.98 -14.49
C GLY A 64 -15.91 8.31 -15.28
N LEU A 65 -14.77 8.55 -14.60
CA LEU A 65 -13.49 8.83 -15.25
C LEU A 65 -12.98 7.60 -16.04
N PRO A 66 -12.15 7.80 -17.08
CA PRO A 66 -11.55 6.71 -17.82
C PRO A 66 -10.74 5.76 -16.94
N LYS A 67 -10.64 4.49 -17.35
CA LYS A 67 -9.77 3.51 -16.70
C LYS A 67 -8.33 4.03 -16.66
N GLY A 68 -7.71 3.96 -15.48
CA GLY A 68 -6.35 4.49 -15.25
C GLY A 68 -6.30 5.94 -14.79
N HIS A 69 -7.42 6.68 -14.78
CA HIS A 69 -7.51 8.00 -14.17
C HIS A 69 -7.81 7.95 -12.66
N VAL A 70 -8.25 6.81 -12.16
CA VAL A 70 -8.45 6.59 -10.72
C VAL A 70 -7.49 5.49 -10.27
N ILE A 71 -6.58 5.82 -9.40
CA ILE A 71 -5.46 4.98 -8.97
C ILE A 71 -5.47 4.89 -7.44
N GLY A 72 -5.45 3.67 -6.92
CA GLY A 72 -5.16 3.43 -5.50
C GLY A 72 -3.67 3.18 -5.30
N THR A 73 -3.12 3.61 -4.17
CA THR A 73 -1.72 3.33 -3.81
C THR A 73 -1.48 1.84 -3.55
N GLY A 74 -2.54 1.08 -3.27
CA GLY A 74 -2.50 -0.37 -3.12
C GLY A 74 -1.40 -0.83 -2.16
N THR A 75 -0.60 -1.77 -2.61
CA THR A 75 0.51 -2.36 -1.86
C THR A 75 1.86 -1.64 -2.03
N GLY A 76 1.87 -0.41 -2.55
CA GLY A 76 3.11 0.36 -2.77
C GLY A 76 3.88 0.61 -1.47
N LEU A 77 3.18 1.06 -0.41
CA LEU A 77 3.79 1.25 0.90
C LEU A 77 4.26 -0.08 1.53
N ASP A 78 3.50 -1.15 1.37
CA ASP A 78 3.86 -2.48 1.88
C ASP A 78 5.08 -3.04 1.14
N THR A 79 5.21 -2.75 -0.16
CA THR A 79 6.41 -3.03 -0.96
C THR A 79 7.63 -2.34 -0.37
N SER A 80 7.53 -1.06 -0.01
CA SER A 80 8.62 -0.33 0.63
C SER A 80 9.01 -0.92 1.99
N ARG A 81 8.03 -1.41 2.75
CA ARG A 81 8.27 -2.13 4.02
C ARG A 81 8.99 -3.46 3.80
N LEU A 82 8.59 -4.22 2.76
CA LEU A 82 9.28 -5.46 2.40
C LEU A 82 10.72 -5.21 1.99
N VAL A 83 10.98 -4.20 1.16
CA VAL A 83 12.34 -3.79 0.76
C VAL A 83 13.17 -3.41 1.99
N SER A 84 12.59 -2.65 2.91
CA SER A 84 13.26 -2.29 4.18
C SER A 84 13.59 -3.52 5.03
N ALA A 85 12.65 -4.46 5.16
CA ALA A 85 12.87 -5.70 5.91
C ALA A 85 13.98 -6.56 5.28
N LEU A 86 13.99 -6.69 3.95
CA LEU A 86 15.03 -7.38 3.20
C LEU A 86 16.41 -6.72 3.36
N SER A 87 16.44 -5.38 3.30
CA SER A 87 17.67 -4.60 3.52
C SER A 87 18.25 -4.84 4.92
N LEU A 88 17.42 -4.78 5.95
CA LEU A 88 17.85 -5.05 7.33
C LEU A 88 18.33 -6.49 7.51
N GLN A 89 17.69 -7.45 6.84
CA GLN A 89 18.05 -8.87 6.93
C GLN A 89 19.39 -9.19 6.24
N THR A 90 19.63 -8.56 5.08
CA THR A 90 20.76 -8.94 4.21
C THR A 90 21.92 -7.96 4.25
N GLY A 91 21.72 -6.75 4.79
CA GLY A 91 22.68 -5.65 4.74
C GLY A 91 22.83 -5.02 3.35
N VAL A 92 22.00 -5.40 2.37
CA VAL A 92 22.04 -4.82 1.02
C VAL A 92 21.25 -3.50 1.01
N SER A 93 21.78 -2.49 0.31
CA SER A 93 21.10 -1.20 0.17
C SER A 93 19.70 -1.34 -0.41
N PRO A 94 18.68 -0.64 0.13
CA PRO A 94 17.32 -0.67 -0.42
C PRO A 94 17.23 -0.36 -1.92
N GLN A 95 18.09 0.53 -2.43
CA GLN A 95 18.14 0.90 -3.85
C GLN A 95 18.60 -0.25 -4.76
N SER A 96 19.23 -1.28 -4.19
CA SER A 96 19.72 -2.46 -4.89
C SER A 96 18.77 -3.65 -4.77
N ILE A 97 17.60 -3.48 -4.16
CA ILE A 97 16.62 -4.53 -3.93
C ILE A 97 15.38 -4.25 -4.77
N SER A 98 15.01 -5.21 -5.62
CA SER A 98 13.70 -5.20 -6.28
C SER A 98 12.82 -6.26 -5.61
N ALA A 99 11.71 -5.84 -5.04
CA ALA A 99 10.73 -6.71 -4.41
C ALA A 99 9.35 -6.06 -4.51
N TYR A 100 8.30 -6.86 -4.46
CA TYR A 100 6.93 -6.37 -4.60
C TYR A 100 6.00 -7.11 -3.64
N MET A 101 5.17 -6.36 -2.92
CA MET A 101 3.94 -6.88 -2.34
C MET A 101 2.83 -6.75 -3.39
N ILE A 102 1.98 -7.76 -3.50
CA ILE A 102 0.90 -7.83 -4.49
C ILE A 102 -0.41 -8.25 -3.83
N GLY A 103 -1.52 -8.07 -4.53
CA GLY A 103 -2.87 -8.29 -4.03
C GLY A 103 -3.51 -6.99 -3.53
N GLU A 104 -4.46 -7.09 -2.62
CA GLU A 104 -5.09 -5.94 -1.99
C GLU A 104 -4.21 -5.35 -0.87
N HIS A 105 -4.37 -4.08 -0.57
CA HIS A 105 -3.77 -3.49 0.63
C HIS A 105 -4.55 -3.92 1.88
N GLY A 106 -4.17 -5.07 2.46
CA GLY A 106 -4.86 -5.67 3.59
C GLY A 106 -4.20 -6.96 4.06
N ALA A 107 -4.97 -7.82 4.72
CA ALA A 107 -4.47 -9.08 5.28
C ALA A 107 -4.14 -10.14 4.21
N SER A 108 -4.73 -10.05 3.03
CA SER A 108 -4.56 -11.01 1.93
C SER A 108 -3.39 -10.70 0.99
N GLN A 109 -2.68 -9.58 1.20
CA GLN A 109 -1.50 -9.26 0.41
C GLN A 109 -0.38 -10.29 0.58
N MET A 110 0.44 -10.44 -0.44
CA MET A 110 1.54 -11.40 -0.42
C MET A 110 2.79 -10.85 -1.12
N ALA A 111 3.95 -11.32 -0.70
CA ALA A 111 5.21 -11.00 -1.37
C ALA A 111 5.40 -11.84 -2.65
N ALA A 112 5.73 -11.19 -3.75
CA ALA A 112 6.06 -11.85 -5.01
C ALA A 112 7.50 -12.38 -4.97
N TRP A 113 7.75 -13.42 -4.19
CA TRP A 113 9.10 -13.95 -3.94
C TRP A 113 9.88 -14.34 -5.20
N SER A 114 9.20 -14.79 -6.24
CA SER A 114 9.81 -15.11 -7.53
C SER A 114 10.38 -13.89 -8.28
N CYS A 115 9.92 -12.68 -7.92
CA CYS A 115 10.38 -11.43 -8.51
C CYS A 115 11.46 -10.73 -7.67
N VAL A 116 11.78 -11.27 -6.46
CA VAL A 116 12.78 -10.65 -5.58
C VAL A 116 14.16 -10.85 -6.16
N ASN A 117 14.89 -9.74 -6.31
CA ASN A 117 16.29 -9.76 -6.73
C ASN A 117 17.12 -8.70 -5.99
N PHE A 118 18.42 -8.91 -5.94
CA PHE A 118 19.42 -8.05 -5.35
C PHE A 118 20.48 -7.70 -6.40
N ASN A 119 20.60 -6.44 -6.76
CA ASN A 119 21.45 -5.99 -7.87
C ASN A 119 21.17 -6.73 -9.20
N GLY A 120 19.91 -7.10 -9.46
CA GLY A 120 19.53 -7.85 -10.64
C GLY A 120 19.74 -9.36 -10.56
N ILE A 121 20.35 -9.89 -9.48
CA ILE A 121 20.52 -11.33 -9.25
C ILE A 121 19.29 -11.87 -8.53
N PRO A 122 18.58 -12.87 -9.08
CA PRO A 122 17.41 -13.45 -8.44
C PRO A 122 17.71 -14.03 -7.07
N LEU A 123 16.79 -13.84 -6.11
CA LEU A 123 16.90 -14.43 -4.77
C LEU A 123 17.10 -15.94 -4.83
N SER A 124 16.42 -16.64 -5.74
CA SER A 124 16.54 -18.10 -5.91
C SER A 124 17.98 -18.58 -6.23
N SER A 125 18.81 -17.74 -6.83
CA SER A 125 20.22 -18.05 -7.03
C SER A 125 21.03 -17.79 -5.77
N LEU A 126 20.79 -16.62 -5.15
CA LEU A 126 21.59 -16.17 -3.99
C LEU A 126 21.37 -17.03 -2.73
N GLU A 127 20.16 -17.55 -2.50
CA GLU A 127 19.85 -18.36 -1.30
C GLU A 127 20.61 -19.71 -1.26
N HIS A 128 21.18 -20.14 -2.38
CA HIS A 128 22.06 -21.32 -2.46
C HIS A 128 23.56 -20.99 -2.30
N GLU A 129 23.93 -19.72 -2.53
CA GLU A 129 25.32 -19.28 -2.56
C GLU A 129 25.77 -18.63 -1.25
N ASP A 130 24.87 -17.89 -0.59
CA ASP A 130 25.20 -17.11 0.60
C ASP A 130 24.10 -17.22 1.67
N PRO A 131 24.43 -17.76 2.86
CA PRO A 131 23.47 -17.98 3.94
C PRO A 131 22.66 -16.73 4.38
N LYS A 132 23.18 -15.52 4.14
CA LYS A 132 22.44 -14.28 4.49
C LYS A 132 21.17 -14.10 3.67
N PHE A 133 21.03 -14.78 2.51
CA PHE A 133 19.84 -14.79 1.69
C PHE A 133 18.90 -15.97 1.95
N ALA A 134 19.32 -16.95 2.77
CA ALA A 134 18.52 -18.10 3.19
C ALA A 134 17.70 -17.75 4.45
N PHE A 135 16.78 -16.80 4.35
CA PHE A 135 15.96 -16.31 5.45
C PHE A 135 14.53 -16.86 5.44
N ASP A 136 13.81 -16.70 6.54
CA ASP A 136 12.41 -17.05 6.69
C ASP A 136 11.52 -16.07 5.90
N LYS A 137 11.10 -16.45 4.70
CA LYS A 137 10.24 -15.67 3.80
C LYS A 137 8.87 -15.33 4.44
N PRO A 138 8.14 -16.29 5.04
CA PRO A 138 6.92 -16.03 5.79
C PRO A 138 7.07 -14.97 6.88
N GLU A 139 8.12 -15.03 7.67
CA GLU A 139 8.35 -14.05 8.75
C GLU A 139 8.62 -12.64 8.20
N LEU A 140 9.43 -12.51 7.15
CA LEU A 140 9.67 -11.22 6.51
C LEU A 140 8.41 -10.63 5.89
N GLN A 141 7.58 -11.45 5.24
CA GLN A 141 6.28 -11.02 4.73
C GLN A 141 5.37 -10.53 5.86
N LYS A 142 5.28 -11.28 6.95
CA LYS A 142 4.50 -10.89 8.13
C LYS A 142 4.96 -9.56 8.72
N ARG A 143 6.27 -9.30 8.77
CA ARG A 143 6.83 -8.02 9.21
C ARG A 143 6.45 -6.87 8.28
N ALA A 144 6.47 -7.08 6.96
CA ALA A 144 6.04 -6.09 5.99
C ALA A 144 4.55 -5.73 6.17
N ILE A 145 3.68 -6.73 6.27
CA ILE A 145 2.23 -6.55 6.51
C ILE A 145 1.98 -5.82 7.84
N GLY A 146 2.67 -6.24 8.91
CA GLY A 146 2.51 -5.68 10.26
C GLY A 146 3.11 -4.29 10.45
N GLY A 147 3.92 -3.80 9.52
CA GLY A 147 4.68 -2.55 9.69
C GLY A 147 3.83 -1.29 9.90
N GLY A 148 2.58 -1.28 9.41
CA GLY A 148 1.62 -0.22 9.67
C GLY A 148 1.24 -0.12 11.14
N TRP A 149 0.97 -1.25 11.76
CA TRP A 149 0.59 -1.33 13.17
C TRP A 149 1.74 -0.96 14.11
N VAL A 150 2.98 -1.34 13.76
CA VAL A 150 4.18 -0.91 14.50
C VAL A 150 4.31 0.61 14.49
N THR A 151 4.10 1.25 13.32
CA THR A 151 4.14 2.71 13.22
C THR A 151 2.99 3.35 13.99
N TYR A 152 1.77 2.82 13.86
CA TYR A 152 0.59 3.33 14.54
C TYR A 152 0.71 3.24 16.07
N SER A 153 1.19 2.12 16.61
CA SER A 153 1.37 1.94 18.04
C SER A 153 2.36 2.93 18.67
N GLY A 154 3.33 3.41 17.89
CA GLY A 154 4.33 4.38 18.36
C GLY A 154 3.90 5.84 18.27
N LYS A 155 3.19 6.24 17.21
CA LYS A 155 2.86 7.66 16.98
C LYS A 155 1.38 7.95 16.69
N HIS A 156 0.52 6.94 16.79
CA HIS A 156 -0.94 7.02 16.59
C HIS A 156 -1.37 7.54 15.21
N CYS A 157 -0.51 7.49 14.23
CA CYS A 157 -0.79 7.83 12.83
C CYS A 157 0.19 7.14 11.87
N THR A 158 -0.18 7.08 10.56
CA THR A 158 0.65 6.49 9.50
C THR A 158 0.61 7.39 8.27
N GLU A 159 1.32 8.50 8.29
CA GLU A 159 1.17 9.56 7.27
C GLU A 159 2.33 9.64 6.27
N TYR A 160 3.59 9.72 6.74
CA TYR A 160 4.71 10.05 5.86
C TYR A 160 4.99 9.01 4.78
N GLY A 161 4.93 7.72 5.13
CA GLY A 161 5.17 6.65 4.16
C GLY A 161 4.14 6.62 3.03
N ILE A 162 2.86 6.84 3.38
CA ILE A 162 1.79 6.85 2.37
C ILE A 162 1.84 8.11 1.50
N CYS A 163 2.21 9.27 2.06
CA CYS A 163 2.42 10.48 1.29
C CYS A 163 3.55 10.31 0.25
N SER A 164 4.62 9.59 0.62
CA SER A 164 5.73 9.29 -0.30
C SER A 164 5.35 8.25 -1.37
N THR A 165 4.31 7.46 -1.14
CA THR A 165 3.83 6.46 -2.10
C THR A 165 2.87 7.07 -3.11
N ALA A 166 2.07 8.04 -2.70
CA ALA A 166 1.15 8.79 -3.54
C ALA A 166 1.87 9.78 -4.47
#